data_8b904792a5cde373ee7869080c7fcdc0
#
_entry.id   8b904792a5cde373ee7869080c7fcdc0
#
_cell.length_a   1.000
_cell.length_b   1.000
_cell.length_c   1.000
_cell.angle_alpha   90.00
_cell.angle_beta   90.00
_cell.angle_gamma   90.00
#
_symmetry.space_group_name_H-M   'P 1'
#
loop_
_entity.id
_entity.type
_entity.pdbx_description
1 polymer ?
#
loop_
_entity_poly.entity_id
_entity_poly.type
_entity_poly.pdbx_seq_one_letter_code
_entity_poly.pdbx_strand_id
1 'polypeptide(L)'
;MDAIRISFGKYDWLVEFDIKAAFDQIDHGLLLKAVRKHIKEDWILMYIERWLTAPFETAQGSRLQRDRGTPQGGVVSPILMNLFMHYAFDAWMKRHFPQCPFARYADDAVVHCRSQEQAQEVMHAIASRLAECGLTMHPEKSKIVYCKDRSRTQTYPNVTFTFLGFQFRPRRVLTRHGQVSTSFVPGVSPDALKRMRQTVRGWRLQRQTSKSLFELAERCNPTIWGWWNYYGTFYRTAMHELSRYLDRKLVRWARRKYKTLRWHKRRSEEWLHTMKKAYPREFAHWQYRREGMPSPK
;
A
#
# COMPACT_ATOMS: atom_id res chain seq x y z
N MET A 1 -0.22 -10.40 2.24
CA MET A 1 0.89 -10.23 1.28
C MET A 1 1.44 -11.56 0.79
N ASP A 2 1.61 -12.56 1.65
CA ASP A 2 2.12 -13.88 1.24
C ASP A 2 1.18 -14.62 0.26
N ALA A 3 -0.14 -14.52 0.44
CA ALA A 3 -1.11 -15.09 -0.48
C ALA A 3 -0.95 -14.57 -1.92
N ILE A 4 -0.67 -13.27 -2.09
CA ILE A 4 -0.41 -12.67 -3.40
C ILE A 4 0.91 -13.20 -3.97
N ARG A 5 1.96 -13.29 -3.13
CA ARG A 5 3.29 -13.74 -3.53
C ARG A 5 3.31 -15.19 -4.00
N ILE A 6 2.60 -16.10 -3.33
CA ILE A 6 2.53 -17.52 -3.66
C ILE A 6 1.87 -17.74 -5.03
N SER A 7 0.97 -16.84 -5.43
CA SER A 7 0.22 -16.96 -6.68
C SER A 7 1.02 -16.54 -7.93
N PHE A 8 2.04 -15.68 -7.83
CA PHE A 8 2.79 -15.19 -9.00
C PHE A 8 3.56 -16.24 -9.81
N GLY A 9 3.88 -17.39 -9.24
CA GLY A 9 4.51 -18.49 -9.99
C GLY A 9 3.55 -19.34 -10.79
N LYS A 10 2.24 -19.24 -10.53
CA LYS A 10 1.20 -20.12 -11.07
C LYS A 10 0.20 -19.44 -12.01
N TYR A 11 0.15 -18.10 -11.99
CA TYR A 11 -0.82 -17.29 -12.71
C TYR A 11 -0.10 -16.21 -13.53
N ASP A 12 -0.42 -16.14 -14.80
CA ASP A 12 0.23 -15.22 -15.74
C ASP A 12 -0.47 -13.87 -15.81
N TRP A 13 -1.71 -13.82 -15.36
CA TRP A 13 -2.57 -12.65 -15.44
C TRP A 13 -3.16 -12.28 -14.10
N LEU A 14 -3.47 -11.01 -13.96
CA LEU A 14 -4.07 -10.45 -12.76
C LEU A 14 -5.08 -9.37 -13.17
N VAL A 15 -6.25 -9.39 -12.52
CA VAL A 15 -7.22 -8.30 -12.56
C VAL A 15 -7.00 -7.43 -11.32
N GLU A 16 -6.62 -6.16 -11.52
CA GLU A 16 -6.61 -5.12 -10.49
C GLU A 16 -7.86 -4.28 -10.68
N PHE A 17 -8.64 -4.08 -9.62
CA PHE A 17 -9.80 -3.20 -9.68
C PHE A 17 -9.97 -2.38 -8.41
N ASP A 18 -10.56 -1.20 -8.59
CA ASP A 18 -10.91 -0.24 -7.54
C ASP A 18 -12.42 0.06 -7.64
N ILE A 19 -13.06 0.37 -6.54
CA ILE A 19 -14.48 0.72 -6.48
C ILE A 19 -14.61 2.24 -6.32
N LYS A 20 -15.36 2.86 -7.22
CA LYS A 20 -15.59 4.31 -7.17
C LYS A 20 -16.35 4.68 -5.92
N ALA A 21 -15.79 5.55 -5.06
CA ALA A 21 -16.44 6.05 -3.84
C ALA A 21 -17.13 4.94 -3.03
N ALA A 22 -16.42 3.83 -2.78
CA ALA A 22 -16.99 2.61 -2.20
C ALA A 22 -17.81 2.84 -0.93
N PHE A 23 -17.28 3.64 0.00
CA PHE A 23 -17.98 3.97 1.25
C PHE A 23 -19.27 4.76 1.05
N ASP A 24 -19.37 5.56 -0.01
CA ASP A 24 -20.52 6.42 -0.28
C ASP A 24 -21.63 5.71 -1.09
N GLN A 25 -21.31 4.56 -1.69
CA GLN A 25 -22.23 3.83 -2.59
C GLN A 25 -22.92 2.62 -1.93
N ILE A 26 -22.52 2.22 -0.72
CA ILE A 26 -23.09 1.03 -0.05
C ILE A 26 -24.61 1.17 0.10
N ASP A 27 -25.34 0.21 -0.46
CA ASP A 27 -26.78 0.10 -0.28
C ASP A 27 -27.11 -0.30 1.16
N HIS A 28 -27.93 0.49 1.87
CA HIS A 28 -28.30 0.25 3.26
C HIS A 28 -29.13 -1.02 3.43
N GLY A 29 -30.04 -1.32 2.49
CA GLY A 29 -30.89 -2.52 2.54
C GLY A 29 -30.06 -3.79 2.43
N LEU A 30 -29.15 -3.85 1.46
CA LEU A 30 -28.23 -4.98 1.28
C LEU A 30 -27.28 -5.12 2.47
N LEU A 31 -26.74 -4.01 2.99
CA LEU A 31 -25.88 -4.02 4.17
C LEU A 31 -26.61 -4.54 5.40
N LEU A 32 -27.79 -4.03 5.70
CA LEU A 32 -28.62 -4.49 6.84
C LEU A 32 -29.02 -5.96 6.70
N LYS A 33 -29.30 -6.42 5.47
CA LYS A 33 -29.53 -7.85 5.19
C LYS A 33 -28.29 -8.69 5.53
N ALA A 34 -27.09 -8.20 5.25
CA ALA A 34 -25.84 -8.87 5.62
C ALA A 34 -25.63 -8.85 7.14
N VAL A 35 -25.87 -7.72 7.81
CA VAL A 35 -25.74 -7.57 9.28
C VAL A 35 -26.69 -8.54 10.01
N ARG A 36 -27.97 -8.66 9.59
CA ARG A 36 -28.95 -9.56 10.19
C ARG A 36 -28.59 -11.04 10.12
N LYS A 37 -27.65 -11.43 9.29
CA LYS A 37 -27.10 -12.81 9.29
C LYS A 37 -26.21 -13.10 10.50
N HIS A 38 -25.61 -12.08 11.10
CA HIS A 38 -24.66 -12.20 12.19
C HIS A 38 -25.18 -11.69 13.53
N ILE A 39 -26.09 -10.71 13.49
CA ILE A 39 -26.63 -10.04 14.67
C ILE A 39 -28.14 -10.27 14.70
N LYS A 40 -28.63 -10.75 15.84
CA LYS A 40 -30.06 -11.04 16.08
C LYS A 40 -30.72 -10.01 17.00
N GLU A 41 -29.93 -9.29 17.75
CA GLU A 41 -30.36 -8.31 18.76
C GLU A 41 -30.93 -7.05 18.09
N ASP A 42 -32.22 -6.83 18.23
CA ASP A 42 -32.94 -5.72 17.57
C ASP A 42 -32.38 -4.34 17.96
N TRP A 43 -31.94 -4.18 19.20
CA TRP A 43 -31.36 -2.90 19.64
C TRP A 43 -30.05 -2.56 18.95
N ILE A 44 -29.19 -3.57 18.64
CA ILE A 44 -27.95 -3.37 17.88
C ILE A 44 -28.31 -3.00 16.43
N LEU A 45 -29.23 -3.72 15.82
CA LEU A 45 -29.71 -3.43 14.45
C LEU A 45 -30.25 -2.02 14.33
N MET A 46 -31.07 -1.58 15.32
CA MET A 46 -31.56 -0.23 15.39
C MET A 46 -30.47 0.83 15.45
N TYR A 47 -29.39 0.61 16.27
CA TYR A 47 -28.30 1.55 16.32
C TYR A 47 -27.52 1.62 15.01
N ILE A 48 -27.24 0.47 14.37
CA ILE A 48 -26.56 0.43 13.07
C ILE A 48 -27.39 1.21 12.03
N GLU A 49 -28.70 0.99 11.98
CA GLU A 49 -29.59 1.70 11.06
C GLU A 49 -29.57 3.21 11.31
N ARG A 50 -29.64 3.64 12.57
CA ARG A 50 -29.53 5.06 12.95
C ARG A 50 -28.17 5.67 12.53
N TRP A 51 -27.08 4.95 12.68
CA TRP A 51 -25.75 5.43 12.23
C TRP A 51 -25.68 5.55 10.71
N LEU A 52 -26.29 4.64 9.98
CA LEU A 52 -26.30 4.68 8.51
C LEU A 52 -27.16 5.84 7.99
N THR A 53 -28.31 6.08 8.61
CA THR A 53 -29.28 7.11 8.19
C THR A 53 -29.05 8.48 8.84
N ALA A 54 -28.09 8.60 9.76
CA ALA A 54 -27.80 9.86 10.43
C ALA A 54 -27.47 10.96 9.40
N PRO A 55 -28.15 12.12 9.49
CA PRO A 55 -27.88 13.25 8.61
C PRO A 55 -26.46 13.77 8.82
N PHE A 56 -25.87 14.29 7.78
CA PHE A 56 -24.54 14.91 7.84
C PHE A 56 -24.61 16.37 7.39
N GLU A 57 -23.72 17.18 7.92
CA GLU A 57 -23.61 18.59 7.56
C GLU A 57 -22.56 18.75 6.47
N THR A 58 -22.92 19.46 5.40
CA THR A 58 -22.00 19.80 4.32
C THR A 58 -21.08 20.93 4.76
N ALA A 59 -19.97 21.15 4.02
CA ALA A 59 -19.08 22.29 4.25
C ALA A 59 -19.77 23.66 4.15
N GLN A 60 -20.93 23.71 3.50
CA GLN A 60 -21.77 24.92 3.39
C GLN A 60 -22.81 25.04 4.51
N GLY A 61 -22.83 24.14 5.51
CA GLY A 61 -23.77 24.16 6.64
C GLY A 61 -25.14 23.55 6.35
N SER A 62 -25.37 22.97 5.18
CA SER A 62 -26.63 22.31 4.85
C SER A 62 -26.66 20.90 5.43
N ARG A 63 -27.78 20.52 6.07
CA ARG A 63 -28.01 19.15 6.54
C ARG A 63 -28.62 18.31 5.42
N LEU A 64 -27.96 17.21 5.07
CA LEU A 64 -28.44 16.25 4.08
C LEU A 64 -28.75 14.91 4.76
N GLN A 65 -29.89 14.30 4.36
CA GLN A 65 -30.22 12.94 4.76
C GLN A 65 -29.33 11.95 3.99
N ARG A 66 -28.92 10.89 4.66
CA ARG A 66 -28.14 9.81 4.04
C ARG A 66 -29.07 8.65 3.66
N ASP A 67 -29.15 8.33 2.40
CA ASP A 67 -29.94 7.20 1.85
C ASP A 67 -29.07 6.00 1.46
N ARG A 68 -27.75 6.21 1.35
CA ARG A 68 -26.75 5.19 1.03
C ARG A 68 -25.38 5.53 1.65
N GLY A 69 -24.49 4.58 1.64
CA GLY A 69 -23.11 4.74 2.11
C GLY A 69 -22.97 4.71 3.62
N THR A 70 -21.74 4.80 4.06
CA THR A 70 -21.36 4.86 5.48
C THR A 70 -20.58 6.15 5.77
N PRO A 71 -20.69 6.71 7.00
CA PRO A 71 -19.98 7.93 7.36
C PRO A 71 -18.47 7.77 7.17
N GLN A 72 -17.83 8.64 6.38
CA GLN A 72 -16.37 8.67 6.28
C GLN A 72 -15.79 9.13 7.62
N GLY A 73 -14.79 8.37 8.13
CA GLY A 73 -14.19 8.60 9.46
C GLY A 73 -14.98 8.00 10.63
N GLY A 74 -16.11 7.36 10.39
CA GLY A 74 -16.83 6.60 11.41
C GLY A 74 -16.05 5.35 11.83
N VAL A 75 -15.98 5.08 13.14
CA VAL A 75 -15.22 3.92 13.69
C VAL A 75 -15.75 2.58 13.18
N VAL A 76 -17.07 2.47 12.95
CA VAL A 76 -17.75 1.24 12.51
C VAL A 76 -17.76 1.10 10.98
N SER A 77 -17.60 2.19 10.23
CA SER A 77 -17.69 2.20 8.77
C SER A 77 -16.76 1.19 8.07
N PRO A 78 -15.49 1.02 8.46
CA PRO A 78 -14.62 0.00 7.87
C PRO A 78 -15.08 -1.44 8.12
N ILE A 79 -15.73 -1.71 9.27
CA ILE A 79 -16.27 -3.03 9.61
C ILE A 79 -17.47 -3.32 8.72
N LEU A 80 -18.39 -2.38 8.61
CA LEU A 80 -19.59 -2.50 7.77
C LEU A 80 -19.21 -2.64 6.29
N MET A 81 -18.26 -1.86 5.81
CA MET A 81 -17.70 -2.00 4.45
C MET A 81 -17.12 -3.39 4.21
N ASN A 82 -16.32 -3.92 5.14
CA ASN A 82 -15.75 -5.25 5.01
C ASN A 82 -16.82 -6.34 5.02
N LEU A 83 -17.86 -6.20 5.83
CA LEU A 83 -19.00 -7.12 5.85
C LEU A 83 -19.77 -7.07 4.53
N PHE A 84 -20.04 -5.88 4.01
CA PHE A 84 -20.69 -5.71 2.72
C PHE A 84 -19.90 -6.39 1.59
N MET A 85 -18.61 -6.09 1.51
CA MET A 85 -17.71 -6.66 0.49
C MET A 85 -17.53 -8.17 0.64
N HIS A 86 -17.64 -8.70 1.87
CA HIS A 86 -17.61 -10.15 2.07
C HIS A 86 -18.74 -10.85 1.28
N TYR A 87 -19.95 -10.29 1.27
CA TYR A 87 -21.07 -10.86 0.54
C TYR A 87 -21.15 -10.42 -0.92
N ALA A 88 -20.79 -9.19 -1.21
CA ALA A 88 -20.82 -8.66 -2.57
C ALA A 88 -19.72 -9.28 -3.44
N PHE A 89 -18.55 -9.55 -2.86
CA PHE A 89 -17.36 -10.00 -3.61
C PHE A 89 -16.78 -11.32 -3.08
N ASP A 90 -16.32 -11.42 -1.82
CA ASP A 90 -15.51 -12.57 -1.36
C ASP A 90 -16.26 -13.91 -1.48
N ALA A 91 -17.47 -13.98 -0.96
CA ALA A 91 -18.28 -15.20 -1.00
C ALA A 91 -18.76 -15.52 -2.42
N TRP A 92 -19.04 -14.48 -3.23
CA TRP A 92 -19.44 -14.61 -4.61
C TRP A 92 -18.27 -15.15 -5.46
N MET A 93 -17.06 -14.63 -5.32
CA MET A 93 -15.86 -15.11 -6.02
C MET A 93 -15.56 -16.58 -5.69
N LYS A 94 -15.62 -16.97 -4.42
CA LYS A 94 -15.39 -18.36 -4.01
C LYS A 94 -16.39 -19.34 -4.64
N ARG A 95 -17.61 -18.90 -4.91
CA ARG A 95 -18.67 -19.72 -5.53
C ARG A 95 -18.55 -19.80 -7.04
N HIS A 96 -18.30 -18.67 -7.72
CA HIS A 96 -18.36 -18.60 -9.18
C HIS A 96 -17.00 -18.75 -9.85
N PHE A 97 -15.92 -18.38 -9.17
CA PHE A 97 -14.53 -18.44 -9.68
C PHE A 97 -13.57 -19.08 -8.66
N PRO A 98 -13.84 -20.30 -8.16
CA PRO A 98 -13.01 -20.95 -7.15
C PRO A 98 -11.57 -21.19 -7.61
N GLN A 99 -11.33 -21.25 -8.92
CA GLN A 99 -10.00 -21.41 -9.54
C GLN A 99 -9.19 -20.09 -9.61
N CYS A 100 -9.80 -18.95 -9.32
CA CYS A 100 -9.18 -17.62 -9.36
C CYS A 100 -8.93 -17.11 -7.94
N PRO A 101 -7.75 -17.37 -7.35
CA PRO A 101 -7.44 -16.84 -6.03
C PRO A 101 -7.37 -15.32 -6.07
N PHE A 102 -7.81 -14.71 -5.00
CA PHE A 102 -7.85 -13.25 -4.88
C PHE A 102 -7.32 -12.77 -3.53
N ALA A 103 -6.95 -11.51 -3.48
CA ALA A 103 -6.66 -10.80 -2.26
C ALA A 103 -7.41 -9.46 -2.26
N ARG A 104 -8.06 -9.14 -1.14
CA ARG A 104 -8.79 -7.88 -0.94
C ARG A 104 -8.39 -7.21 0.36
N TYR A 105 -8.28 -5.91 0.31
CA TYR A 105 -8.13 -5.04 1.48
C TYR A 105 -9.08 -3.84 1.33
N ALA A 106 -10.16 -3.84 2.11
CA ALA A 106 -11.28 -2.92 1.98
C ALA A 106 -11.90 -2.97 0.56
N ASP A 107 -11.80 -1.91 -0.20
CA ASP A 107 -12.25 -1.73 -1.58
C ASP A 107 -11.20 -2.09 -2.65
N ASP A 108 -9.92 -2.18 -2.25
CA ASP A 108 -8.81 -2.50 -3.14
C ASP A 108 -8.67 -4.03 -3.27
N ALA A 109 -8.72 -4.57 -4.48
CA ALA A 109 -8.66 -6.00 -4.70
C ALA A 109 -7.91 -6.41 -5.97
N VAL A 110 -7.33 -7.61 -5.90
CA VAL A 110 -6.63 -8.24 -7.02
C VAL A 110 -7.06 -9.70 -7.17
N VAL A 111 -7.25 -10.15 -8.40
CA VAL A 111 -7.66 -11.53 -8.73
C VAL A 111 -6.66 -12.14 -9.70
N HIS A 112 -6.16 -13.33 -9.40
CA HIS A 112 -5.22 -14.06 -10.24
C HIS A 112 -5.94 -14.93 -11.26
N CYS A 113 -5.50 -14.86 -12.53
CA CYS A 113 -6.04 -15.60 -13.65
C CYS A 113 -4.93 -16.32 -14.42
N ARG A 114 -5.28 -17.42 -15.06
CA ARG A 114 -4.32 -18.25 -15.84
C ARG A 114 -4.13 -17.73 -17.25
N SER A 115 -5.19 -17.21 -17.88
CA SER A 115 -5.15 -16.67 -19.25
C SER A 115 -5.73 -15.26 -19.32
N GLN A 116 -5.52 -14.59 -20.45
CA GLN A 116 -6.06 -13.26 -20.72
C GLN A 116 -7.58 -13.32 -20.83
N GLU A 117 -8.09 -14.32 -21.52
CA GLU A 117 -9.53 -14.55 -21.73
C GLU A 117 -10.22 -14.73 -20.38
N GLN A 118 -9.65 -15.57 -19.49
CA GLN A 118 -10.17 -15.72 -18.13
C GLN A 118 -10.14 -14.39 -17.35
N ALA A 119 -9.09 -13.58 -17.50
CA ALA A 119 -9.01 -12.28 -16.83
C ALA A 119 -10.08 -11.30 -17.35
N GLN A 120 -10.38 -11.32 -18.65
CA GLN A 120 -11.45 -10.52 -19.25
C GLN A 120 -12.83 -10.97 -18.76
N GLU A 121 -13.09 -12.29 -18.74
CA GLU A 121 -14.33 -12.86 -18.22
C GLU A 121 -14.55 -12.48 -16.76
N VAL A 122 -13.54 -12.69 -15.91
CA VAL A 122 -13.58 -12.40 -14.47
C VAL A 122 -13.81 -10.89 -14.25
N MET A 123 -13.11 -10.03 -14.98
CA MET A 123 -13.27 -8.58 -14.85
C MET A 123 -14.69 -8.13 -15.22
N HIS A 124 -15.26 -8.67 -16.30
CA HIS A 124 -16.63 -8.37 -16.70
C HIS A 124 -17.65 -8.88 -15.66
N ALA A 125 -17.49 -10.11 -15.21
CA ALA A 125 -18.36 -10.70 -14.20
C ALA A 125 -18.33 -9.94 -12.87
N ILE A 126 -17.13 -9.49 -12.43
CA ILE A 126 -16.99 -8.64 -11.23
C ILE A 126 -17.71 -7.29 -11.44
N ALA A 127 -17.54 -6.64 -12.59
CA ALA A 127 -18.21 -5.37 -12.88
C ALA A 127 -19.75 -5.51 -12.81
N SER A 128 -20.31 -6.56 -13.42
CA SER A 128 -21.74 -6.86 -13.36
C SER A 128 -22.21 -7.13 -11.93
N ARG A 129 -21.45 -7.95 -11.19
CA ARG A 129 -21.76 -8.27 -9.79
C ARG A 129 -21.75 -7.04 -8.87
N LEU A 130 -20.76 -6.17 -9.02
CA LEU A 130 -20.70 -4.92 -8.26
C LEU A 130 -21.88 -4.01 -8.58
N ALA A 131 -22.28 -3.91 -9.86
CA ALA A 131 -23.46 -3.15 -10.27
C ALA A 131 -24.76 -3.69 -9.64
N GLU A 132 -24.96 -5.01 -9.58
CA GLU A 132 -26.07 -5.65 -8.85
C GLU A 132 -26.11 -5.27 -7.36
N CYS A 133 -24.94 -5.00 -6.77
CA CYS A 133 -24.80 -4.57 -5.38
C CYS A 133 -24.84 -3.04 -5.20
N GLY A 134 -25.15 -2.27 -6.26
CA GLY A 134 -25.18 -0.81 -6.22
C GLY A 134 -23.79 -0.14 -6.20
N LEU A 135 -22.72 -0.91 -6.47
CA LEU A 135 -21.36 -0.41 -6.55
C LEU A 135 -20.90 -0.23 -8.00
N THR A 136 -20.00 0.70 -8.23
CA THR A 136 -19.45 0.96 -9.56
C THR A 136 -17.93 0.71 -9.57
N MET A 137 -17.49 -0.17 -10.46
CA MET A 137 -16.05 -0.36 -10.73
C MET A 137 -15.45 0.90 -11.35
N HIS A 138 -14.27 1.33 -10.87
CA HIS A 138 -13.60 2.52 -11.38
C HIS A 138 -12.94 2.21 -12.74
N PRO A 139 -13.38 2.81 -13.87
CA PRO A 139 -12.94 2.41 -15.21
C PRO A 139 -11.45 2.65 -15.46
N GLU A 140 -10.90 3.77 -14.96
CA GLU A 140 -9.50 4.14 -15.22
C GLU A 140 -8.50 3.45 -14.28
N LYS A 141 -8.95 2.98 -13.12
CA LYS A 141 -8.07 2.32 -12.13
C LYS A 141 -8.16 0.80 -12.21
N SER A 142 -9.16 0.26 -12.92
CA SER A 142 -9.32 -1.17 -13.10
C SER A 142 -8.64 -1.60 -14.38
N LYS A 143 -7.80 -2.64 -14.31
CA LYS A 143 -7.03 -3.11 -15.47
C LYS A 143 -6.63 -4.57 -15.33
N ILE A 144 -6.37 -5.18 -16.47
CA ILE A 144 -5.77 -6.51 -16.58
C ILE A 144 -4.26 -6.33 -16.75
N VAL A 145 -3.50 -7.06 -15.96
CA VAL A 145 -2.03 -6.96 -15.86
C VAL A 145 -1.40 -8.30 -16.21
N TYR A 146 -0.40 -8.29 -17.08
CA TYR A 146 0.42 -9.44 -17.38
C TYR A 146 1.62 -9.52 -16.43
N CYS A 147 1.76 -10.64 -15.72
CA CYS A 147 2.80 -10.86 -14.72
C CYS A 147 4.11 -11.31 -15.37
N LYS A 148 4.75 -10.41 -16.13
CA LYS A 148 5.96 -10.67 -16.90
C LYS A 148 7.15 -11.07 -16.02
N ASP A 149 7.84 -12.17 -16.37
CA ASP A 149 9.09 -12.61 -15.73
C ASP A 149 10.06 -13.26 -16.75
N ARG A 150 10.99 -14.09 -16.31
CA ARG A 150 11.96 -14.78 -17.17
C ARG A 150 11.29 -15.75 -18.16
N SER A 151 10.27 -16.47 -17.71
CA SER A 151 9.54 -17.48 -18.53
C SER A 151 8.43 -16.82 -19.36
N ARG A 152 7.89 -15.70 -18.91
CA ARG A 152 6.78 -14.95 -19.49
C ARG A 152 7.31 -13.71 -20.18
N THR A 153 7.71 -13.85 -21.45
CA THR A 153 8.45 -12.84 -22.21
C THR A 153 7.60 -11.95 -23.09
N GLN A 154 6.33 -12.31 -23.32
CA GLN A 154 5.41 -11.55 -24.17
C GLN A 154 5.26 -10.08 -23.73
N THR A 155 4.86 -9.23 -24.64
CA THR A 155 4.71 -7.79 -24.40
C THR A 155 3.24 -7.42 -24.39
N TYR A 156 2.79 -6.84 -23.28
CA TYR A 156 1.43 -6.34 -23.08
C TYR A 156 1.48 -4.93 -22.51
N PRO A 157 0.43 -4.11 -22.71
CA PRO A 157 0.42 -2.70 -22.28
C PRO A 157 0.56 -2.55 -20.75
N ASN A 158 -0.06 -3.43 -19.99
CA ASN A 158 -0.02 -3.37 -18.52
C ASN A 158 0.83 -4.54 -17.97
N VAL A 159 1.99 -4.23 -17.45
CA VAL A 159 2.93 -5.17 -16.80
C VAL A 159 3.24 -4.74 -15.37
N THR A 160 2.41 -3.87 -14.81
CA THR A 160 2.60 -3.36 -13.45
C THR A 160 1.26 -3.07 -12.78
N PHE A 161 1.18 -3.33 -11.47
CA PHE A 161 0.07 -2.88 -10.64
C PHE A 161 0.55 -2.43 -9.27
N THR A 162 -0.33 -1.76 -8.51
CA THR A 162 -0.02 -1.28 -7.16
C THR A 162 -1.05 -1.82 -6.19
N PHE A 163 -0.59 -2.45 -5.10
CA PHE A 163 -1.46 -2.96 -4.04
C PHE A 163 -0.81 -2.70 -2.68
N LEU A 164 -1.56 -2.14 -1.74
CA LEU A 164 -1.10 -1.80 -0.38
C LEU A 164 0.20 -0.98 -0.34
N GLY A 165 0.36 -0.06 -1.28
CA GLY A 165 1.56 0.79 -1.37
C GLY A 165 2.79 0.11 -1.96
N PHE A 166 2.68 -1.16 -2.39
CA PHE A 166 3.70 -1.85 -3.15
C PHE A 166 3.39 -1.79 -4.64
N GLN A 167 4.40 -1.51 -5.46
CA GLN A 167 4.34 -1.68 -6.89
C GLN A 167 4.90 -3.05 -7.28
N PHE A 168 4.09 -3.86 -7.92
CA PHE A 168 4.44 -5.14 -8.51
C PHE A 168 4.82 -4.92 -9.97
N ARG A 169 6.02 -5.37 -10.35
CA ARG A 169 6.52 -5.27 -11.72
C ARG A 169 7.69 -6.23 -11.96
N PRO A 170 8.09 -6.47 -13.23
CA PRO A 170 9.34 -7.15 -13.54
C PRO A 170 10.53 -6.43 -12.90
N ARG A 171 11.36 -7.16 -12.16
CA ARG A 171 12.59 -6.65 -11.53
C ARG A 171 13.72 -7.67 -11.67
N ARG A 172 14.95 -7.18 -11.78
CA ARG A 172 16.14 -8.02 -11.68
C ARG A 172 16.33 -8.45 -10.24
N VAL A 173 16.42 -9.76 -10.01
CA VAL A 173 16.68 -10.37 -8.72
C VAL A 173 17.84 -11.34 -8.84
N LEU A 174 18.64 -11.47 -7.77
CA LEU A 174 19.64 -12.53 -7.67
C LEU A 174 18.92 -13.81 -7.24
N THR A 175 19.11 -14.87 -8.01
CA THR A 175 18.64 -16.22 -7.64
C THR A 175 19.49 -16.77 -6.50
N ARG A 176 19.05 -17.87 -5.87
CA ARG A 176 19.82 -18.58 -4.84
C ARG A 176 21.21 -19.04 -5.34
N HIS A 177 21.38 -19.20 -6.65
CA HIS A 177 22.63 -19.59 -7.31
C HIS A 177 23.45 -18.38 -7.79
N GLY A 178 23.15 -17.17 -7.35
CA GLY A 178 23.90 -15.94 -7.71
C GLY A 178 23.65 -15.44 -9.14
N GLN A 179 22.76 -16.05 -9.91
CA GLN A 179 22.45 -15.60 -11.27
C GLN A 179 21.41 -14.47 -11.24
N VAL A 180 21.57 -13.51 -12.14
CA VAL A 180 20.58 -12.44 -12.33
C VAL A 180 19.41 -12.99 -13.14
N SER A 181 18.19 -12.89 -12.60
CA SER A 181 16.96 -13.28 -13.27
C SER A 181 15.93 -12.17 -13.18
N THR A 182 14.98 -12.16 -14.12
CA THR A 182 13.82 -11.28 -14.03
C THR A 182 12.67 -12.00 -13.33
N SER A 183 12.14 -11.40 -12.29
CA SER A 183 10.99 -11.92 -11.54
C SER A 183 9.98 -10.82 -11.30
N PHE A 184 8.69 -11.20 -11.22
CA PHE A 184 7.60 -10.28 -10.91
C PHE A 184 7.48 -10.13 -9.40
N VAL A 185 8.05 -9.06 -8.84
CA VAL A 185 8.17 -8.88 -7.38
C VAL A 185 7.70 -7.52 -6.89
N PRO A 186 7.13 -7.46 -5.66
CA PRO A 186 6.74 -6.22 -5.03
C PRO A 186 7.95 -5.40 -4.58
N GLY A 187 7.85 -4.09 -4.72
CA GLY A 187 8.75 -3.12 -4.11
C GLY A 187 7.97 -1.86 -3.78
N VAL A 188 8.52 -0.97 -2.97
CA VAL A 188 7.84 0.27 -2.61
C VAL A 188 7.34 1.02 -3.84
N SER A 189 6.09 1.50 -3.81
CA SER A 189 5.51 2.25 -4.92
C SER A 189 6.05 3.69 -4.99
N PRO A 190 6.03 4.34 -6.18
CA PRO A 190 6.41 5.73 -6.35
C PRO A 190 5.64 6.68 -5.43
N ASP A 191 4.33 6.44 -5.24
CA ASP A 191 3.47 7.24 -4.38
C ASP A 191 3.80 7.07 -2.91
N ALA A 192 4.11 5.85 -2.46
CA ALA A 192 4.60 5.61 -1.11
C ALA A 192 5.93 6.34 -0.88
N LEU A 193 6.89 6.27 -1.81
CA LEU A 193 8.15 7.02 -1.74
C LEU A 193 7.92 8.53 -1.72
N LYS A 194 6.95 9.04 -2.48
CA LYS A 194 6.58 10.46 -2.48
C LYS A 194 6.07 10.89 -1.10
N ARG A 195 5.15 10.12 -0.50
CA ARG A 195 4.63 10.37 0.87
C ARG A 195 5.75 10.35 1.91
N MET A 196 6.63 9.34 1.88
CA MET A 196 7.78 9.27 2.80
C MET A 196 8.69 10.48 2.66
N ARG A 197 8.99 10.93 1.42
CA ARG A 197 9.79 12.13 1.19
C ARG A 197 9.12 13.40 1.70
N GLN A 198 7.77 13.48 1.63
CA GLN A 198 7.00 14.59 2.21
C GLN A 198 7.13 14.59 3.74
N THR A 199 6.98 13.44 4.39
CA THR A 199 7.19 13.29 5.85
C THR A 199 8.60 13.73 6.25
N VAL A 200 9.65 13.26 5.55
CA VAL A 200 11.04 13.66 5.81
C VAL A 200 11.25 15.17 5.58
N ARG A 201 10.56 15.81 4.63
CA ARG A 201 10.58 17.27 4.46
C ARG A 201 9.95 17.97 5.67
N GLY A 202 8.85 17.44 6.18
CA GLY A 202 8.14 17.95 7.35
C GLY A 202 8.99 17.93 8.62
N TRP A 203 9.95 17.02 8.73
CA TRP A 203 10.88 16.99 9.87
C TRP A 203 11.78 18.24 9.95
N ARG A 204 11.99 18.97 8.85
CA ARG A 204 12.79 20.21 8.78
C ARG A 204 14.17 20.08 9.45
N LEU A 205 14.85 18.92 9.28
CA LEU A 205 16.11 18.58 9.96
C LEU A 205 17.13 19.72 9.89
N GLN A 206 17.25 20.37 8.75
CA GLN A 206 18.19 21.48 8.55
C GLN A 206 17.94 22.70 9.46
N ARG A 207 16.80 22.80 10.14
CA ARG A 207 16.49 23.85 11.11
C ARG A 207 16.77 23.45 12.55
N GLN A 208 17.09 22.18 12.80
CA GLN A 208 17.31 21.62 14.14
C GLN A 208 18.81 21.59 14.50
N THR A 209 19.48 22.71 14.36
CA THR A 209 20.93 22.84 14.60
C THR A 209 21.32 22.74 16.08
N SER A 210 20.38 22.98 17.01
CA SER A 210 20.59 22.75 18.44
C SER A 210 20.72 21.26 18.79
N LYS A 211 20.06 20.37 18.05
CA LYS A 211 20.07 18.94 18.30
C LYS A 211 21.37 18.28 17.82
N SER A 212 21.80 17.22 18.54
CA SER A 212 22.87 16.31 18.11
C SER A 212 22.39 15.36 17.02
N LEU A 213 23.34 14.64 16.41
CA LEU A 213 23.02 13.59 15.44
C LEU A 213 22.21 12.45 16.08
N PHE A 214 22.53 12.12 17.32
CA PHE A 214 21.90 11.06 18.11
C PHE A 214 20.44 11.40 18.45
N GLU A 215 20.15 12.61 18.91
CA GLU A 215 18.79 13.08 19.17
C GLU A 215 17.92 13.12 17.89
N LEU A 216 18.53 13.42 16.72
CA LEU A 216 17.83 13.34 15.45
C LEU A 216 17.51 11.89 15.07
N ALA A 217 18.44 10.98 15.34
CA ALA A 217 18.24 9.54 15.09
C ALA A 217 17.11 9.00 15.97
N GLU A 218 17.16 9.23 17.26
CA GLU A 218 16.12 8.83 18.22
C GLU A 218 14.72 9.27 17.77
N ARG A 219 14.59 10.53 17.37
CA ARG A 219 13.32 11.08 16.89
C ARG A 219 12.84 10.48 15.57
N CYS A 220 13.74 10.19 14.62
CA CYS A 220 13.36 9.79 13.27
C CYS A 220 13.26 8.28 13.11
N ASN A 221 14.02 7.52 13.89
CA ASN A 221 14.13 6.08 13.76
C ASN A 221 12.80 5.33 13.87
N PRO A 222 11.86 5.64 14.78
CA PRO A 222 10.59 4.91 14.85
C PRO A 222 9.86 4.91 13.50
N THR A 223 9.81 6.06 12.83
CA THR A 223 9.18 6.18 11.51
C THR A 223 10.00 5.48 10.42
N ILE A 224 11.33 5.62 10.44
CA ILE A 224 12.22 4.98 9.47
C ILE A 224 12.11 3.46 9.62
N TRP A 225 12.17 2.91 10.85
CA TRP A 225 11.99 1.48 11.12
C TRP A 225 10.67 0.97 10.57
N GLY A 226 9.55 1.66 10.81
CA GLY A 226 8.24 1.30 10.27
C GLY A 226 8.27 1.15 8.75
N TRP A 227 8.89 2.10 8.03
CA TRP A 227 9.01 2.03 6.58
C TRP A 227 9.89 0.87 6.12
N TRP A 228 11.04 0.63 6.77
CA TRP A 228 11.94 -0.45 6.39
C TRP A 228 11.35 -1.82 6.69
N ASN A 229 10.68 -1.99 7.83
CA ASN A 229 10.03 -3.24 8.20
C ASN A 229 8.88 -3.56 7.25
N TYR A 230 8.13 -2.56 6.80
CA TYR A 230 7.01 -2.76 5.89
C TYR A 230 7.50 -2.92 4.44
N TYR A 231 8.16 -1.93 3.87
CA TYR A 231 8.50 -1.90 2.44
C TYR A 231 9.82 -2.61 2.09
N GLY A 232 10.70 -2.79 3.06
CA GLY A 232 11.99 -3.46 2.86
C GLY A 232 11.93 -4.98 2.85
N THR A 233 10.78 -5.57 3.18
CA THR A 233 10.59 -7.02 3.33
C THR A 233 10.83 -7.78 2.03
N PHE A 234 10.38 -7.26 0.88
CA PHE A 234 10.40 -7.99 -0.39
C PHE A 234 11.55 -7.58 -1.32
N TYR A 235 11.72 -6.29 -1.57
CA TYR A 235 12.73 -5.77 -2.50
C TYR A 235 13.44 -4.55 -1.89
N ARG A 236 14.44 -4.83 -1.07
CA ARG A 236 15.20 -3.82 -0.29
C ARG A 236 15.85 -2.75 -1.16
N THR A 237 16.30 -3.13 -2.36
CA THR A 237 16.98 -2.20 -3.29
C THR A 237 16.10 -1.00 -3.64
N ALA A 238 14.75 -1.16 -3.68
CA ALA A 238 13.84 -0.06 -3.95
C ALA A 238 13.87 1.04 -2.85
N MET A 239 14.29 0.69 -1.62
CA MET A 239 14.40 1.64 -0.51
C MET A 239 15.70 2.45 -0.54
N HIS A 240 16.67 2.10 -1.37
CA HIS A 240 17.94 2.84 -1.47
C HIS A 240 17.77 4.29 -1.89
N GLU A 241 16.73 4.60 -2.67
CA GLU A 241 16.41 5.98 -3.06
C GLU A 241 16.02 6.83 -1.85
N LEU A 242 15.20 6.28 -0.95
CA LEU A 242 14.82 6.95 0.30
C LEU A 242 16.03 7.08 1.23
N SER A 243 16.87 6.04 1.33
CA SER A 243 18.10 6.08 2.12
C SER A 243 19.02 7.23 1.68
N ARG A 244 19.26 7.34 0.36
CA ARG A 244 20.03 8.46 -0.19
C ARG A 244 19.38 9.82 0.04
N TYR A 245 18.07 9.87 0.04
CA TYR A 245 17.34 11.11 0.31
C TYR A 245 17.49 11.56 1.78
N LEU A 246 17.40 10.64 2.74
CA LEU A 246 17.66 10.88 4.17
C LEU A 246 19.10 11.39 4.38
N ASP A 247 20.08 10.69 3.81
CA ASP A 247 21.49 11.09 3.87
C ASP A 247 21.71 12.53 3.40
N ARG A 248 21.12 12.91 2.26
CA ARG A 248 21.20 14.29 1.77
C ARG A 248 20.60 15.31 2.73
N LYS A 249 19.58 14.93 3.51
CA LYS A 249 19.01 15.82 4.53
C LYS A 249 19.94 15.96 5.74
N LEU A 250 20.60 14.87 6.16
CA LEU A 250 21.59 14.90 7.22
C LEU A 250 22.84 15.72 6.82
N VAL A 251 23.32 15.58 5.60
CA VAL A 251 24.42 16.42 5.08
C VAL A 251 24.04 17.91 5.13
N ARG A 252 22.80 18.27 4.72
CA ARG A 252 22.34 19.66 4.79
C ARG A 252 22.23 20.16 6.22
N TRP A 253 21.81 19.32 7.16
CA TRP A 253 21.79 19.64 8.58
C TRP A 253 23.21 19.88 9.11
N ALA A 254 24.16 18.97 8.86
CA ALA A 254 25.54 19.10 9.29
C ALA A 254 26.20 20.40 8.79
N ARG A 255 25.95 20.77 7.52
CA ARG A 255 26.44 22.03 6.93
C ARG A 255 25.88 23.28 7.62
N ARG A 256 24.69 23.20 8.21
CA ARG A 256 24.13 24.33 8.98
C ARG A 256 24.61 24.34 10.43
N LYS A 257 24.85 23.17 11.00
CA LYS A 257 25.29 23.02 12.39
C LYS A 257 26.78 23.35 12.55
N TYR A 258 27.64 22.81 11.70
CA TYR A 258 29.09 22.91 11.82
C TYR A 258 29.66 23.97 10.86
N LYS A 259 30.30 25.01 11.44
CA LYS A 259 30.90 26.11 10.66
C LYS A 259 31.91 25.60 9.65
N THR A 260 32.75 24.60 10.02
CA THR A 260 33.78 23.97 9.19
C THR A 260 33.24 23.21 7.95
N LEU A 261 31.95 22.83 7.98
CA LEU A 261 31.30 22.12 6.87
C LEU A 261 30.42 23.03 5.99
N ARG A 262 30.17 24.25 6.43
CA ARG A 262 29.14 25.14 5.86
C ARG A 262 29.24 25.31 4.34
N TRP A 263 30.44 25.52 3.84
CA TRP A 263 30.69 25.81 2.41
C TRP A 263 31.26 24.62 1.64
N HIS A 264 31.54 23.48 2.30
CA HIS A 264 32.25 22.34 1.74
C HIS A 264 31.35 21.11 1.61
N LYS A 265 30.67 20.98 0.44
CA LYS A 265 29.78 19.85 0.19
C LYS A 265 30.49 18.50 0.32
N ARG A 266 31.63 18.33 -0.36
CA ARG A 266 32.41 17.08 -0.34
C ARG A 266 32.83 16.69 1.08
N ARG A 267 33.43 17.60 1.84
CA ARG A 267 33.78 17.37 3.27
C ARG A 267 32.57 16.99 4.13
N SER A 268 31.40 17.54 3.82
CA SER A 268 30.16 17.20 4.55
C SER A 268 29.67 15.79 4.23
N GLU A 269 29.85 15.33 3.00
CA GLU A 269 29.54 13.94 2.58
C GLU A 269 30.55 12.96 3.19
N GLU A 270 31.83 13.30 3.22
CA GLU A 270 32.91 12.57 3.88
C GLU A 270 32.66 12.48 5.40
N TRP A 271 32.28 13.57 6.04
CA TRP A 271 31.89 13.59 7.44
C TRP A 271 30.74 12.62 7.71
N LEU A 272 29.68 12.64 6.91
CA LEU A 272 28.57 11.68 7.07
C LEU A 272 29.04 10.24 6.88
N HIS A 273 29.95 10.01 5.94
CA HIS A 273 30.54 8.67 5.74
C HIS A 273 31.31 8.18 6.96
N THR A 274 32.10 9.06 7.59
CA THR A 274 32.82 8.79 8.85
C THR A 274 31.85 8.47 9.98
N MET A 275 30.77 9.27 10.13
CA MET A 275 29.74 9.01 11.12
C MET A 275 29.07 7.64 10.94
N LYS A 276 28.77 7.27 9.71
CA LYS A 276 28.21 5.94 9.39
C LYS A 276 29.15 4.78 9.72
N LYS A 277 30.45 4.98 9.57
CA LYS A 277 31.46 3.97 9.95
C LYS A 277 31.58 3.86 11.46
N ALA A 278 31.62 4.99 12.16
CA ALA A 278 31.76 5.03 13.62
C ALA A 278 30.49 4.54 14.33
N TYR A 279 29.32 4.92 13.82
CA TYR A 279 28.00 4.64 14.44
C TYR A 279 27.05 3.97 13.45
N PRO A 280 27.35 2.75 12.98
CA PRO A 280 26.59 2.10 11.89
C PRO A 280 25.16 1.73 12.25
N ARG A 281 24.83 1.71 13.54
CA ARG A 281 23.49 1.37 14.06
C ARG A 281 22.67 2.58 14.45
N GLU A 282 23.21 3.80 14.35
CA GLU A 282 22.57 4.99 14.84
C GLU A 282 21.26 5.31 14.08
N PHE A 283 21.32 5.36 12.75
CA PHE A 283 20.11 5.51 11.94
C PHE A 283 19.63 4.17 11.39
N ALA A 284 18.33 3.91 11.50
CA ALA A 284 17.71 2.69 11.02
C ALA A 284 18.09 2.38 9.55
N HIS A 285 18.07 3.38 8.65
CA HIS A 285 18.43 3.17 7.24
C HIS A 285 19.92 2.91 6.98
N TRP A 286 20.81 3.11 7.94
CA TRP A 286 22.24 2.76 7.82
C TRP A 286 22.49 1.28 8.05
N GLN A 287 21.68 0.65 8.92
CA GLN A 287 21.80 -0.76 9.27
C GLN A 287 21.48 -1.67 8.06
N TYR A 288 20.54 -1.26 7.21
CA TYR A 288 20.08 -2.06 6.07
C TYR A 288 21.01 -2.05 4.85
N ARG A 289 22.10 -1.28 4.87
CA ARG A 289 23.10 -1.26 3.79
C ARG A 289 24.07 -2.44 3.82
N ARG A 290 24.18 -3.17 4.92
CA ARG A 290 25.05 -4.35 5.01
C ARG A 290 24.27 -5.54 4.44
N GLU A 291 24.67 -5.96 3.23
CA GLU A 291 24.25 -7.22 2.63
C GLU A 291 24.55 -8.36 3.62
N GLY A 292 23.56 -9.19 3.94
CA GLY A 292 23.74 -10.39 4.74
C GLY A 292 23.15 -10.40 6.16
N MET A 293 22.44 -9.37 6.64
CA MET A 293 21.74 -9.50 7.93
C MET A 293 20.38 -10.15 7.77
N PRO A 294 20.04 -11.15 8.62
CA PRO A 294 18.71 -11.75 8.65
C PRO A 294 17.67 -10.71 9.04
N SER A 295 16.44 -10.87 8.52
CA SER A 295 15.29 -10.09 8.96
C SER A 295 15.16 -10.20 10.48
N PRO A 296 14.84 -9.13 11.20
CA PRO A 296 14.45 -9.26 12.61
C PRO A 296 13.23 -10.18 12.68
N LYS A 297 13.29 -11.15 13.60
CA LYS A 297 12.21 -12.09 13.93
C LYS A 297 10.97 -11.37 14.41
#